data_12b3b097ef3b987f5f97f0d33b8cd437
#
_entry.id   12b3b097ef3b987f5f97f0d33b8cd437
#
_cell.length_a   1.000
_cell.length_b   1.000
_cell.length_c   1.000
_cell.angle_alpha   90.00
_cell.angle_beta   90.00
_cell.angle_gamma   90.00
#
_symmetry.space_group_name_H-M   'P 1'
#
loop_
_entity.id
_entity.type
_entity.pdbx_description
1 polymer ?
#
loop_
_entity_poly.entity_id
_entity_poly.type
_entity_poly.pdbx_seq_one_letter_code
_entity_poly.pdbx_strand_id
1 'polypeptide(L)'
;MAEKLGVTAQAVSKWENGHNLPDIENLMSIAELLNLPYSALLSGNTGKGISKTYDIRGRLFHEDNMFTRMRTFALSEKLTGTYKALHYMRKQHIGQFRKQGKYTTEQVQYINHPLMMACQAHALGIRDDNLLAAILLHDVVEDTGVDVQDLPFAQEVQELVGLVSFFIPEGMTKEQAKELYYEKIKENGKACVVKTIDRCNNISTMAGSFSKEQIARYIAETEEYIFPLLDVLKNEYSEYSDMAFLLKYHMRSILETIKCLSIDDR
;
A
#
# COMPACT_ATOMS: atom_id res chain seq x y z
N MET A 1 34.45 -11.67 -21.91
CA MET A 1 33.99 -10.46 -21.15
C MET A 1 35.02 -9.33 -21.31
N ALA A 2 36.24 -9.50 -20.92
CA ALA A 2 37.28 -8.46 -20.98
C ALA A 2 37.38 -7.76 -22.34
N GLU A 3 37.47 -8.53 -23.45
CA GLU A 3 37.52 -8.01 -24.80
C GLU A 3 36.31 -7.14 -25.20
N LYS A 4 35.10 -7.53 -24.77
CA LYS A 4 33.87 -6.78 -25.04
C LYS A 4 33.76 -5.49 -24.23
N LEU A 5 34.45 -5.42 -23.10
CA LEU A 5 34.50 -4.25 -22.23
C LEU A 5 35.71 -3.35 -22.51
N GLY A 6 36.59 -3.72 -23.40
CA GLY A 6 37.83 -2.98 -23.70
C GLY A 6 38.83 -2.94 -22.54
N VAL A 7 38.76 -3.90 -21.60
CA VAL A 7 39.64 -3.98 -20.42
C VAL A 7 40.49 -5.24 -20.42
N THR A 8 41.49 -5.30 -19.53
CA THR A 8 42.36 -6.48 -19.44
C THR A 8 41.66 -7.62 -18.68
N ALA A 9 42.01 -8.88 -19.03
CA ALA A 9 41.51 -10.05 -18.27
C ALA A 9 41.85 -9.99 -16.76
N GLN A 10 43.00 -9.37 -16.42
CA GLN A 10 43.40 -9.16 -15.04
C GLN A 10 42.49 -8.18 -14.29
N ALA A 11 41.97 -7.15 -14.98
CA ALA A 11 41.01 -6.21 -14.38
C ALA A 11 39.72 -6.94 -14.03
N VAL A 12 39.17 -7.73 -14.98
CA VAL A 12 37.96 -8.54 -14.74
C VAL A 12 38.18 -9.52 -13.58
N SER A 13 39.32 -10.23 -13.57
CA SER A 13 39.65 -11.16 -12.48
C SER A 13 39.72 -10.46 -11.09
N LYS A 14 40.26 -9.25 -11.02
CA LYS A 14 40.28 -8.47 -9.76
C LYS A 14 38.89 -8.08 -9.31
N TRP A 15 37.98 -7.76 -10.23
CA TRP A 15 36.59 -7.45 -9.92
C TRP A 15 35.83 -8.69 -9.43
N GLU A 16 36.00 -9.83 -10.10
CA GLU A 16 35.37 -11.12 -9.73
C GLU A 16 35.83 -11.63 -8.36
N ASN A 17 37.08 -11.34 -8.00
CA ASN A 17 37.66 -11.72 -6.69
C ASN A 17 37.50 -10.66 -5.62
N GLY A 18 36.82 -9.53 -5.90
CA GLY A 18 36.54 -8.48 -4.93
C GLY A 18 37.75 -7.64 -4.50
N HIS A 19 38.88 -7.71 -5.26
CA HIS A 19 40.09 -6.93 -4.94
C HIS A 19 39.95 -5.44 -5.24
N ASN A 20 39.12 -5.08 -6.23
CA ASN A 20 38.66 -3.72 -6.50
C ASN A 20 37.34 -3.76 -7.26
N LEU A 21 36.65 -2.62 -7.32
CA LEU A 21 35.39 -2.48 -8.03
C LEU A 21 35.65 -1.87 -9.42
N PRO A 22 34.87 -2.23 -10.46
CA PRO A 22 34.84 -1.50 -11.71
C PRO A 22 34.39 -0.06 -11.49
N ASP A 23 34.88 0.85 -12.28
CA ASP A 23 34.34 2.23 -12.33
C ASP A 23 32.92 2.26 -12.91
N ILE A 24 32.28 3.42 -12.86
CA ILE A 24 30.88 3.59 -13.27
C ILE A 24 30.69 3.25 -14.75
N GLU A 25 31.62 3.61 -15.63
CA GLU A 25 31.53 3.36 -17.08
C GLU A 25 31.62 1.86 -17.36
N ASN A 26 32.52 1.15 -16.68
CA ASN A 26 32.63 -0.30 -16.78
C ASN A 26 31.40 -1.00 -16.16
N LEU A 27 30.84 -0.50 -15.06
CA LEU A 27 29.60 -1.02 -14.49
C LEU A 27 28.42 -0.88 -15.46
N MET A 28 28.30 0.25 -16.15
CA MET A 28 27.27 0.46 -17.17
C MET A 28 27.43 -0.52 -18.33
N SER A 29 28.65 -0.67 -18.86
CA SER A 29 28.95 -1.60 -19.95
C SER A 29 28.72 -3.07 -19.55
N ILE A 30 29.01 -3.45 -18.30
CA ILE A 30 28.71 -4.77 -17.75
C ILE A 30 27.20 -5.00 -17.69
N ALA A 31 26.43 -4.01 -17.22
CA ALA A 31 24.98 -4.09 -17.14
C ALA A 31 24.35 -4.31 -18.52
N GLU A 32 24.78 -3.56 -19.52
CA GLU A 32 24.34 -3.70 -20.91
C GLU A 32 24.70 -5.07 -21.47
N LEU A 33 25.96 -5.50 -21.31
CA LEU A 33 26.43 -6.79 -21.80
C LEU A 33 25.66 -7.97 -21.20
N LEU A 34 25.27 -7.86 -19.93
CA LEU A 34 24.53 -8.90 -19.20
C LEU A 34 23.01 -8.71 -19.26
N ASN A 35 22.54 -7.66 -19.95
CA ASN A 35 21.12 -7.27 -19.98
C ASN A 35 20.49 -7.15 -18.59
N LEU A 36 21.23 -6.54 -17.66
CA LEU A 36 20.82 -6.32 -16.28
C LEU A 36 20.47 -4.85 -16.04
N PRO A 37 19.48 -4.54 -15.22
CA PRO A 37 19.25 -3.17 -14.78
C PRO A 37 20.42 -2.69 -13.90
N TYR A 38 20.87 -1.44 -14.07
CA TYR A 38 22.00 -0.85 -13.32
C TYR A 38 21.85 -1.00 -11.80
N SER A 39 20.60 -0.93 -11.30
CA SER A 39 20.29 -1.13 -9.89
C SER A 39 20.67 -2.51 -9.35
N ALA A 40 20.66 -3.55 -10.18
CA ALA A 40 21.05 -4.91 -9.76
C ALA A 40 22.55 -5.01 -9.48
N LEU A 41 23.39 -4.26 -10.21
CA LEU A 41 24.83 -4.22 -9.98
C LEU A 41 25.20 -3.35 -8.77
N LEU A 42 24.44 -2.27 -8.51
CA LEU A 42 24.72 -1.35 -7.40
C LEU A 42 24.23 -1.86 -6.06
N SER A 43 23.24 -2.77 -6.03
CA SER A 43 22.66 -3.31 -4.79
C SER A 43 23.51 -4.38 -4.10
N GLY A 44 24.65 -4.78 -4.69
CA GLY A 44 25.50 -5.83 -4.13
C GLY A 44 24.88 -7.23 -4.06
N ASN A 45 23.72 -7.41 -4.63
CA ASN A 45 22.97 -8.68 -4.65
C ASN A 45 23.46 -9.55 -5.82
N THR A 46 24.78 -9.87 -5.82
CA THR A 46 25.39 -10.80 -6.76
C THR A 46 25.15 -12.22 -6.30
N GLY A 47 24.06 -12.81 -6.77
CA GLY A 47 24.09 -14.25 -7.02
C GLY A 47 23.89 -15.17 -5.83
N LYS A 48 22.66 -15.29 -5.36
CA LYS A 48 22.08 -16.62 -5.14
C LYS A 48 20.75 -16.60 -5.87
N GLY A 49 20.59 -17.52 -6.79
CA GLY A 49 19.51 -17.75 -7.70
C GLY A 49 18.40 -16.71 -7.62
N ILE A 50 18.05 -16.13 -8.76
CA ILE A 50 16.83 -15.34 -8.88
C ILE A 50 15.72 -16.20 -8.28
N SER A 51 15.48 -16.01 -6.99
CA SER A 51 14.23 -16.45 -6.40
C SER A 51 13.17 -15.71 -7.18
N LYS A 52 12.54 -16.41 -8.12
CA LYS A 52 11.38 -15.93 -8.88
C LYS A 52 10.14 -15.84 -7.98
N THR A 53 10.30 -15.51 -6.73
CA THR A 53 9.22 -14.97 -5.94
C THR A 53 9.02 -13.55 -6.45
N TYR A 54 8.15 -13.42 -7.44
CA TYR A 54 7.52 -12.15 -7.75
C TYR A 54 6.76 -11.73 -6.49
N ASP A 55 7.48 -11.13 -5.56
CA ASP A 55 6.83 -10.44 -4.47
C ASP A 55 5.97 -9.35 -5.11
N ILE A 56 4.67 -9.38 -4.84
CA ILE A 56 3.74 -8.31 -5.24
C ILE A 56 4.21 -6.93 -4.77
N ARG A 57 5.09 -6.90 -3.76
CA ARG A 57 5.81 -5.74 -3.25
C ARG A 57 7.09 -5.41 -4.02
N GLY A 58 7.33 -6.11 -5.13
CA GLY A 58 8.48 -5.86 -5.97
C GLY A 58 8.68 -4.38 -6.25
N ARG A 59 9.72 -4.02 -6.95
CA ARG A 59 10.21 -2.65 -7.13
C ARG A 59 9.13 -1.56 -7.29
N LEU A 60 7.99 -1.88 -7.92
CA LEU A 60 6.89 -0.95 -8.14
C LEU A 60 6.15 -0.58 -6.84
N PHE A 61 6.05 -1.51 -5.90
CA PHE A 61 5.31 -1.37 -4.64
C PHE A 61 6.22 -1.22 -3.40
N HIS A 62 7.51 -0.96 -3.63
CA HIS A 62 8.43 -0.61 -2.55
C HIS A 62 8.10 0.78 -1.98
N GLU A 63 8.19 0.95 -0.67
CA GLU A 63 7.80 2.16 0.04
C GLU A 63 8.44 3.43 -0.51
N ASP A 64 9.73 3.41 -0.78
CA ASP A 64 10.45 4.59 -1.30
C ASP A 64 10.00 4.96 -2.71
N ASN A 65 9.67 3.98 -3.56
CA ASN A 65 9.17 4.23 -4.91
C ASN A 65 7.75 4.81 -4.87
N MET A 66 6.87 4.25 -4.04
CA MET A 66 5.51 4.77 -3.86
C MET A 66 5.52 6.16 -3.22
N PHE A 67 6.36 6.37 -2.20
CA PHE A 67 6.55 7.68 -1.58
C PHE A 67 7.02 8.71 -2.61
N THR A 68 8.04 8.38 -3.40
CA THR A 68 8.57 9.25 -4.46
C THR A 68 7.50 9.54 -5.50
N ARG A 69 6.73 8.53 -5.93
CA ARG A 69 5.62 8.68 -6.85
C ARG A 69 4.58 9.68 -6.31
N MET A 70 4.07 9.47 -5.12
CA MET A 70 3.05 10.32 -4.50
C MET A 70 3.57 11.73 -4.23
N ARG A 71 4.84 11.87 -3.80
CA ARG A 71 5.48 13.17 -3.62
C ARG A 71 5.57 13.93 -4.94
N THR A 72 5.94 13.26 -6.03
CA THR A 72 6.02 13.88 -7.35
C THR A 72 4.64 14.37 -7.81
N PHE A 73 3.59 13.56 -7.65
CA PHE A 73 2.24 13.98 -7.97
C PHE A 73 1.77 15.16 -7.10
N ALA A 74 1.98 15.07 -5.79
CA ALA A 74 1.60 16.15 -4.89
C ALA A 74 2.25 17.49 -5.25
N LEU A 75 3.52 17.48 -5.67
CA LEU A 75 4.21 18.68 -6.12
C LEU A 75 3.72 19.16 -7.50
N SER A 76 3.55 18.27 -8.47
CA SER A 76 3.13 18.63 -9.83
C SER A 76 1.70 19.13 -9.90
N GLU A 77 0.81 18.57 -9.08
CA GLU A 77 -0.62 18.89 -9.03
C GLU A 77 -0.94 19.92 -7.91
N LYS A 78 0.09 20.44 -7.20
CA LYS A 78 -0.02 21.43 -6.11
C LYS A 78 -0.89 20.96 -4.94
N LEU A 79 -0.88 19.65 -4.64
CA LEU A 79 -1.60 19.03 -3.53
C LEU A 79 -0.81 19.19 -2.23
N THR A 80 -0.93 20.35 -1.61
CA THR A 80 -0.09 20.75 -0.45
C THR A 80 -0.41 19.96 0.81
N GLY A 81 -1.68 19.59 1.02
CA GLY A 81 -2.14 18.74 2.11
C GLY A 81 -1.59 17.32 1.98
N THR A 82 -1.71 16.71 0.80
CA THR A 82 -1.15 15.40 0.47
C THR A 82 0.37 15.38 0.68
N TYR A 83 1.08 16.41 0.22
CA TYR A 83 2.53 16.52 0.43
C TYR A 83 2.91 16.52 1.92
N LYS A 84 2.20 17.31 2.74
CA LYS A 84 2.40 17.34 4.19
C LYS A 84 2.04 16.01 4.84
N ALA A 85 0.94 15.39 4.42
CA ALA A 85 0.46 14.11 4.95
C ALA A 85 1.45 12.97 4.70
N LEU A 86 2.10 12.90 3.53
CA LEU A 86 3.16 11.94 3.23
C LEU A 86 4.30 11.97 4.26
N HIS A 87 4.78 13.17 4.59
CA HIS A 87 5.87 13.33 5.55
C HIS A 87 5.42 13.08 6.98
N TYR A 88 4.23 13.53 7.34
CA TYR A 88 3.64 13.34 8.68
C TYR A 88 3.39 11.86 8.96
N MET A 89 2.69 11.16 8.09
CA MET A 89 2.43 9.72 8.17
C MET A 89 3.73 8.92 8.32
N ARG A 90 4.73 9.19 7.47
CA ARG A 90 6.03 8.51 7.55
C ARG A 90 6.69 8.71 8.91
N LYS A 91 6.60 9.90 9.50
CA LYS A 91 7.14 10.21 10.83
C LYS A 91 6.40 9.47 11.94
N GLN A 92 5.06 9.42 11.87
CA GLN A 92 4.24 8.82 12.92
C GLN A 92 4.38 7.30 12.98
N HIS A 93 4.55 6.63 11.84
CA HIS A 93 4.69 5.18 11.75
C HIS A 93 6.15 4.67 11.77
N ILE A 94 7.11 5.49 12.22
CA ILE A 94 8.52 5.05 12.34
C ILE A 94 8.61 3.82 13.25
N GLY A 95 9.25 2.76 12.75
CA GLY A 95 9.47 1.52 13.51
C GLY A 95 8.26 0.59 13.57
N GLN A 96 7.15 0.95 12.96
CA GLN A 96 6.00 0.06 12.84
C GLN A 96 6.10 -0.81 11.58
N PHE A 97 5.62 -2.06 11.69
CA PHE A 97 5.67 -3.05 10.62
C PHE A 97 4.30 -3.69 10.42
N ARG A 98 4.01 -4.06 9.18
CA ARG A 98 2.85 -4.87 8.83
C ARG A 98 2.97 -6.26 9.46
N LYS A 99 1.83 -6.94 9.66
CA LYS A 99 1.83 -8.35 10.09
C LYS A 99 2.68 -9.17 9.13
N GLN A 100 3.63 -9.93 9.70
CA GLN A 100 4.53 -10.76 8.92
C GLN A 100 3.77 -11.78 8.08
N GLY A 101 4.17 -11.92 6.83
CA GLY A 101 3.62 -12.94 5.94
C GLY A 101 4.06 -14.34 6.33
N LYS A 102 3.19 -15.34 6.06
CA LYS A 102 3.47 -16.76 6.36
C LYS A 102 4.65 -17.34 5.58
N TYR A 103 4.93 -16.78 4.41
CA TYR A 103 5.89 -17.31 3.43
C TYR A 103 7.11 -16.42 3.22
N THR A 104 7.30 -15.41 4.05
CA THR A 104 8.42 -14.48 3.95
C THR A 104 8.95 -14.12 5.33
N THR A 105 10.27 -13.95 5.42
CA THR A 105 10.94 -13.41 6.62
C THR A 105 11.09 -11.89 6.56
N GLU A 106 10.77 -11.27 5.43
CA GLU A 106 10.87 -9.83 5.26
C GLU A 106 9.84 -9.09 6.10
N GLN A 107 10.30 -8.08 6.82
CA GLN A 107 9.45 -7.15 7.54
C GLN A 107 9.08 -5.99 6.61
N VAL A 108 7.79 -5.81 6.36
CA VAL A 108 7.26 -4.70 5.58
C VAL A 108 6.94 -3.56 6.50
N GLN A 109 7.51 -2.38 6.25
CA GLN A 109 7.18 -1.17 6.99
C GLN A 109 5.69 -0.86 6.90
N TYR A 110 5.09 -0.38 8.00
CA TYR A 110 3.66 -0.09 8.03
C TYR A 110 3.23 0.93 6.97
N ILE A 111 4.07 1.91 6.68
CA ILE A 111 3.81 2.96 5.68
C ILE A 111 3.55 2.43 4.27
N ASN A 112 3.89 1.17 3.97
CA ASN A 112 3.54 0.50 2.70
C ASN A 112 2.04 0.57 2.45
N HIS A 113 1.22 0.32 3.49
CA HIS A 113 -0.22 0.31 3.39
C HIS A 113 -0.83 1.66 2.97
N PRO A 114 -0.69 2.75 3.72
CA PRO A 114 -1.25 4.03 3.33
C PRO A 114 -0.65 4.57 2.02
N LEU A 115 0.61 4.28 1.70
CA LEU A 115 1.19 4.63 0.40
C LEU A 115 0.54 3.87 -0.76
N MET A 116 0.29 2.56 -0.59
CA MET A 116 -0.41 1.76 -1.60
C MET A 116 -1.82 2.29 -1.83
N MET A 117 -2.56 2.60 -0.75
CA MET A 117 -3.89 3.19 -0.82
C MET A 117 -3.89 4.52 -1.56
N ALA A 118 -2.97 5.42 -1.24
CA ALA A 118 -2.86 6.72 -1.91
C ALA A 118 -2.49 6.57 -3.39
N CYS A 119 -1.57 5.67 -3.73
CA CYS A 119 -1.23 5.36 -5.12
C CYS A 119 -2.44 4.79 -5.87
N GLN A 120 -3.22 3.90 -5.25
CA GLN A 120 -4.43 3.33 -5.83
C GLN A 120 -5.50 4.40 -6.03
N ALA A 121 -5.76 5.24 -5.02
CA ALA A 121 -6.71 6.35 -5.11
C ALA A 121 -6.36 7.31 -6.25
N HIS A 122 -5.10 7.71 -6.34
CA HIS A 122 -4.61 8.58 -7.40
C HIS A 122 -4.75 7.91 -8.79
N ALA A 123 -4.47 6.62 -8.91
CA ALA A 123 -4.63 5.86 -10.16
C ALA A 123 -6.12 5.72 -10.58
N LEU A 124 -7.03 5.71 -9.60
CA LEU A 124 -8.49 5.71 -9.82
C LEU A 124 -9.05 7.12 -10.09
N GLY A 125 -8.21 8.13 -10.26
CA GLY A 125 -8.61 9.48 -10.65
C GLY A 125 -8.84 10.45 -9.49
N ILE A 126 -8.65 10.06 -8.24
CA ILE A 126 -8.78 10.97 -7.09
C ILE A 126 -7.70 12.06 -7.16
N ARG A 127 -8.14 13.34 -7.11
CA ARG A 127 -7.29 14.53 -7.13
C ARG A 127 -7.62 15.50 -5.99
N ASP A 128 -8.57 15.15 -5.14
CA ASP A 128 -8.92 15.92 -3.95
C ASP A 128 -7.80 15.84 -2.92
N ASP A 129 -7.21 17.00 -2.60
CA ASP A 129 -6.04 17.10 -1.72
C ASP A 129 -6.36 16.65 -0.28
N ASN A 130 -7.54 17.03 0.23
CA ASN A 130 -7.96 16.65 1.58
C ASN A 130 -8.28 15.15 1.66
N LEU A 131 -8.90 14.57 0.64
CA LEU A 131 -9.20 13.15 0.58
C LEU A 131 -7.92 12.30 0.50
N LEU A 132 -6.97 12.69 -0.36
CA LEU A 132 -5.67 12.00 -0.45
C LEU A 132 -4.87 12.12 0.86
N ALA A 133 -4.92 13.28 1.52
CA ALA A 133 -4.31 13.46 2.85
C ALA A 133 -4.97 12.55 3.89
N ALA A 134 -6.31 12.49 3.91
CA ALA A 134 -7.04 11.60 4.82
C ALA A 134 -6.73 10.12 4.58
N ILE A 135 -6.61 9.68 3.32
CA ILE A 135 -6.17 8.31 2.97
C ILE A 135 -4.79 8.00 3.55
N LEU A 136 -3.85 8.94 3.47
CA LEU A 136 -2.51 8.76 4.02
C LEU A 136 -2.50 8.71 5.56
N LEU A 137 -3.45 9.36 6.21
CA LEU A 137 -3.49 9.55 7.66
C LEU A 137 -4.51 8.64 8.37
N HIS A 138 -5.26 7.82 7.65
CA HIS A 138 -6.44 7.11 8.15
C HIS A 138 -6.21 6.27 9.41
N ASP A 139 -5.03 5.67 9.55
CA ASP A 139 -4.66 4.84 10.71
C ASP A 139 -3.81 5.58 11.75
N VAL A 140 -3.40 6.86 11.51
CA VAL A 140 -2.50 7.58 12.42
C VAL A 140 -3.11 7.72 13.81
N VAL A 141 -4.40 8.04 13.90
CA VAL A 141 -5.09 8.20 15.18
C VAL A 141 -5.23 6.88 15.94
N GLU A 142 -5.57 5.79 15.22
CA GLU A 142 -5.72 4.47 15.85
C GLU A 142 -4.37 3.89 16.31
N ASP A 143 -3.32 4.05 15.53
CA ASP A 143 -2.07 3.30 15.69
C ASP A 143 -0.98 4.07 16.46
N THR A 144 -1.08 5.40 16.59
CA THR A 144 0.00 6.22 17.15
C THR A 144 -0.38 7.00 18.40
N GLY A 145 -1.66 6.96 18.80
CA GLY A 145 -2.18 7.67 19.96
C GLY A 145 -2.24 9.20 19.82
N VAL A 146 -2.10 9.72 18.59
CA VAL A 146 -2.33 11.14 18.30
C VAL A 146 -3.82 11.41 18.32
N ASP A 147 -4.27 12.45 19.04
CA ASP A 147 -5.67 12.87 18.99
C ASP A 147 -5.99 13.47 17.61
N VAL A 148 -7.19 13.18 17.10
CA VAL A 148 -7.64 13.70 15.81
C VAL A 148 -7.60 15.23 15.76
N GLN A 149 -7.87 15.91 16.88
CA GLN A 149 -7.85 17.37 16.99
C GLN A 149 -6.43 17.96 16.95
N ASP A 150 -5.42 17.16 17.27
CA ASP A 150 -4.01 17.55 17.24
C ASP A 150 -3.35 17.32 15.86
N LEU A 151 -4.08 16.76 14.90
CA LEU A 151 -3.59 16.61 13.55
C LEU A 151 -3.37 18.00 12.90
N PRO A 152 -2.15 18.34 12.44
CA PRO A 152 -1.84 19.67 11.88
C PRO A 152 -2.32 19.84 10.44
N PHE A 153 -3.59 19.50 10.18
CA PHE A 153 -4.24 19.49 8.87
C PHE A 153 -5.56 20.27 8.88
N ALA A 154 -6.12 20.49 7.69
CA ALA A 154 -7.42 21.15 7.55
C ALA A 154 -8.51 20.38 8.31
N GLN A 155 -9.51 21.11 8.79
CA GLN A 155 -10.64 20.54 9.55
C GLN A 155 -11.31 19.38 8.82
N GLU A 156 -11.50 19.48 7.49
CA GLU A 156 -12.06 18.38 6.67
C GLU A 156 -11.22 17.10 6.76
N VAL A 157 -9.88 17.22 6.81
CA VAL A 157 -8.99 16.05 6.95
C VAL A 157 -9.14 15.44 8.34
N GLN A 158 -9.21 16.27 9.39
CA GLN A 158 -9.43 15.80 10.77
C GLN A 158 -10.79 15.08 10.88
N GLU A 159 -11.85 15.65 10.32
CA GLU A 159 -13.18 15.04 10.29
C GLU A 159 -13.18 13.69 9.56
N LEU A 160 -12.57 13.62 8.39
CA LEU A 160 -12.47 12.36 7.62
C LEU A 160 -11.67 11.28 8.36
N VAL A 161 -10.52 11.65 8.92
CA VAL A 161 -9.72 10.71 9.72
C VAL A 161 -10.49 10.24 10.94
N GLY A 162 -11.17 11.15 11.64
CA GLY A 162 -12.01 10.82 12.79
C GLY A 162 -13.19 9.89 12.44
N LEU A 163 -13.83 10.09 11.28
CA LEU A 163 -14.92 9.24 10.80
C LEU A 163 -14.46 7.81 10.47
N VAL A 164 -13.25 7.64 9.96
CA VAL A 164 -12.74 6.32 9.56
C VAL A 164 -11.96 5.62 10.66
N SER A 165 -11.65 6.28 11.76
CA SER A 165 -11.04 5.69 12.95
C SER A 165 -12.08 4.96 13.80
N PHE A 166 -11.84 3.70 14.12
CA PHE A 166 -12.78 2.87 14.85
C PHE A 166 -12.50 2.88 16.37
N PHE A 167 -13.45 3.35 17.13
CA PHE A 167 -13.42 3.31 18.59
C PHE A 167 -14.70 2.65 19.14
N ILE A 168 -14.59 1.97 20.27
CA ILE A 168 -15.74 1.40 20.97
C ILE A 168 -16.16 2.40 22.06
N PRO A 169 -17.33 3.07 21.90
CA PRO A 169 -17.83 3.98 22.91
C PRO A 169 -18.12 3.26 24.23
N GLU A 170 -18.00 3.97 25.34
CA GLU A 170 -18.31 3.44 26.66
C GLU A 170 -19.76 2.90 26.72
N GLY A 171 -19.93 1.68 27.24
CA GLY A 171 -21.22 1.01 27.35
C GLY A 171 -21.73 0.32 26.10
N MET A 172 -20.99 0.35 24.98
CA MET A 172 -21.37 -0.39 23.76
C MET A 172 -20.59 -1.71 23.62
N THR A 173 -21.24 -2.72 23.02
CA THR A 173 -20.52 -3.88 22.53
C THR A 173 -19.75 -3.53 21.24
N LYS A 174 -18.80 -4.38 20.89
CA LYS A 174 -18.03 -4.19 19.64
C LYS A 174 -18.94 -4.22 18.40
N GLU A 175 -19.93 -5.09 18.39
CA GLU A 175 -20.91 -5.23 17.31
C GLU A 175 -21.74 -3.96 17.15
N GLN A 176 -22.30 -3.44 18.26
CA GLN A 176 -23.06 -2.19 18.26
C GLN A 176 -22.21 -1.00 17.79
N ALA A 177 -20.97 -0.92 18.27
CA ALA A 177 -20.04 0.12 17.85
C ALA A 177 -19.73 0.03 16.36
N LYS A 178 -19.58 -1.20 15.83
CA LYS A 178 -19.33 -1.43 14.40
C LYS A 178 -20.52 -1.02 13.53
N GLU A 179 -21.73 -1.36 13.90
CA GLU A 179 -22.94 -0.93 13.20
C GLU A 179 -23.02 0.60 13.12
N LEU A 180 -22.89 1.27 14.27
CA LEU A 180 -22.91 2.73 14.35
C LEU A 180 -21.79 3.37 13.52
N TYR A 181 -20.60 2.78 13.53
CA TYR A 181 -19.45 3.24 12.78
C TYR A 181 -19.71 3.21 11.26
N TYR A 182 -20.21 2.10 10.73
CA TYR A 182 -20.49 1.99 9.31
C TYR A 182 -21.69 2.84 8.87
N GLU A 183 -22.70 3.02 9.72
CA GLU A 183 -23.81 3.94 9.43
C GLU A 183 -23.29 5.38 9.30
N LYS A 184 -22.41 5.84 10.18
CA LYS A 184 -21.80 7.18 10.08
C LYS A 184 -20.94 7.33 8.81
N ILE A 185 -20.20 6.29 8.44
CA ILE A 185 -19.40 6.32 7.20
C ILE A 185 -20.28 6.48 5.96
N LYS A 186 -21.45 5.81 5.91
CA LYS A 186 -22.40 5.91 4.79
C LYS A 186 -22.89 7.34 4.52
N GLU A 187 -22.95 8.18 5.55
CA GLU A 187 -23.38 9.57 5.44
C GLU A 187 -22.34 10.48 4.74
N ASN A 188 -21.13 9.98 4.50
CA ASN A 188 -20.03 10.78 3.93
C ASN A 188 -19.32 10.01 2.79
N GLY A 189 -19.50 10.46 1.54
CA GLY A 189 -18.92 9.83 0.37
C GLY A 189 -17.40 9.72 0.41
N LYS A 190 -16.68 10.74 0.91
CA LYS A 190 -15.21 10.68 1.05
C LYS A 190 -14.77 9.65 2.10
N ALA A 191 -15.50 9.53 3.21
CA ALA A 191 -15.23 8.49 4.20
C ALA A 191 -15.49 7.08 3.63
N CYS A 192 -16.55 6.91 2.82
CA CYS A 192 -16.79 5.67 2.05
C CYS A 192 -15.60 5.35 1.14
N VAL A 193 -15.04 6.34 0.43
CA VAL A 193 -13.85 6.15 -0.43
C VAL A 193 -12.67 5.66 0.39
N VAL A 194 -12.32 6.31 1.49
CA VAL A 194 -11.21 5.90 2.35
C VAL A 194 -11.38 4.45 2.79
N LYS A 195 -12.55 4.11 3.34
CA LYS A 195 -12.79 2.78 3.93
C LYS A 195 -12.88 1.67 2.90
N THR A 196 -13.38 1.95 1.70
CA THR A 196 -13.44 0.94 0.62
C THR A 196 -12.07 0.68 0.00
N ILE A 197 -11.22 1.70 -0.14
CA ILE A 197 -9.83 1.53 -0.60
C ILE A 197 -8.99 0.78 0.45
N ASP A 198 -9.13 1.11 1.74
CA ASP A 198 -8.51 0.39 2.85
C ASP A 198 -8.84 -1.11 2.81
N ARG A 199 -10.13 -1.44 2.74
CA ARG A 199 -10.57 -2.84 2.66
C ARG A 199 -10.03 -3.53 1.41
N CYS A 200 -10.06 -2.87 0.26
CA CYS A 200 -9.53 -3.41 -0.99
C CYS A 200 -8.04 -3.74 -0.89
N ASN A 201 -7.25 -2.85 -0.31
CA ASN A 201 -5.82 -3.08 -0.08
C ASN A 201 -5.57 -4.24 0.88
N ASN A 202 -6.31 -4.30 1.99
CA ASN A 202 -6.18 -5.38 2.96
C ASN A 202 -6.57 -6.74 2.37
N ILE A 203 -7.65 -6.83 1.58
CA ILE A 203 -8.05 -8.07 0.88
C ILE A 203 -6.94 -8.53 -0.07
N SER A 204 -6.32 -7.62 -0.80
CA SER A 204 -5.26 -7.94 -1.76
C SER A 204 -4.02 -8.57 -1.12
N THR A 205 -3.82 -8.40 0.19
CA THR A 205 -2.63 -8.88 0.92
C THR A 205 -2.95 -9.92 2.00
N MET A 206 -4.23 -10.16 2.36
CA MET A 206 -4.61 -10.98 3.51
C MET A 206 -4.23 -12.45 3.38
N ALA A 207 -4.25 -13.02 2.17
CA ALA A 207 -3.98 -14.43 1.94
C ALA A 207 -2.59 -14.86 2.46
N GLY A 208 -1.60 -13.97 2.36
CA GLY A 208 -0.23 -14.21 2.80
C GLY A 208 -0.01 -14.08 4.31
N SER A 209 -0.96 -13.51 5.08
CA SER A 209 -0.72 -13.16 6.48
C SER A 209 -1.84 -13.57 7.45
N PHE A 210 -3.08 -13.80 7.00
CA PHE A 210 -4.22 -14.12 7.83
C PHE A 210 -4.42 -15.62 7.96
N SER A 211 -4.95 -16.09 9.13
CA SER A 211 -5.43 -17.47 9.28
C SER A 211 -6.71 -17.71 8.48
N LYS A 212 -7.10 -18.98 8.27
CA LYS A 212 -8.35 -19.32 7.56
C LYS A 212 -9.58 -18.69 8.24
N GLU A 213 -9.62 -18.69 9.58
CA GLU A 213 -10.72 -18.10 10.37
C GLU A 213 -10.74 -16.56 10.24
N GLN A 214 -9.55 -15.93 10.21
CA GLN A 214 -9.45 -14.50 9.97
C GLN A 214 -9.93 -14.12 8.58
N ILE A 215 -9.56 -14.91 7.56
CA ILE A 215 -10.01 -14.71 6.18
C ILE A 215 -11.53 -14.84 6.09
N ALA A 216 -12.12 -15.88 6.69
CA ALA A 216 -13.57 -16.10 6.68
C ALA A 216 -14.33 -14.92 7.30
N ARG A 217 -13.88 -14.43 8.48
CA ARG A 217 -14.47 -13.22 9.09
C ARG A 217 -14.32 -11.98 8.21
N TYR A 218 -13.15 -11.83 7.58
CA TYR A 218 -12.89 -10.68 6.72
C TYR A 218 -13.76 -10.66 5.47
N ILE A 219 -14.06 -11.85 4.91
CA ILE A 219 -15.00 -12.03 3.80
C ILE A 219 -16.40 -11.60 4.25
N ALA A 220 -16.90 -12.16 5.37
CA ALA A 220 -18.23 -11.84 5.89
C ALA A 220 -18.39 -10.32 6.16
N GLU A 221 -17.43 -9.70 6.84
CA GLU A 221 -17.44 -8.25 7.10
C GLU A 221 -17.38 -7.42 5.82
N THR A 222 -16.69 -7.89 4.80
CA THR A 222 -16.63 -7.17 3.51
C THR A 222 -17.97 -7.19 2.80
N GLU A 223 -18.65 -8.35 2.82
CA GLU A 223 -19.97 -8.50 2.22
C GLU A 223 -21.04 -7.70 2.97
N GLU A 224 -20.97 -7.70 4.30
CA GLU A 224 -21.95 -7.07 5.17
C GLU A 224 -21.82 -5.54 5.24
N TYR A 225 -20.60 -5.01 5.36
CA TYR A 225 -20.40 -3.58 5.61
C TYR A 225 -19.78 -2.81 4.44
N ILE A 226 -18.84 -3.41 3.69
CA ILE A 226 -18.08 -2.67 2.68
C ILE A 226 -18.80 -2.61 1.33
N PHE A 227 -19.40 -3.70 0.89
CA PHE A 227 -20.16 -3.67 -0.36
C PHE A 227 -21.32 -2.68 -0.33
N PRO A 228 -22.06 -2.51 0.78
CA PRO A 228 -23.03 -1.43 0.89
C PRO A 228 -22.43 -0.02 0.75
N LEU A 229 -21.20 0.24 1.25
CA LEU A 229 -20.55 1.54 1.02
C LEU A 229 -20.27 1.79 -0.46
N LEU A 230 -19.88 0.75 -1.22
CA LEU A 230 -19.70 0.87 -2.67
C LEU A 230 -21.02 1.13 -3.40
N ASP A 231 -22.13 0.57 -2.90
CA ASP A 231 -23.45 0.85 -3.46
C ASP A 231 -23.90 2.29 -3.16
N VAL A 232 -23.60 2.83 -1.98
CA VAL A 232 -23.77 4.27 -1.65
C VAL A 232 -22.96 5.14 -2.60
N LEU A 233 -21.66 4.85 -2.78
CA LEU A 233 -20.80 5.59 -3.69
C LEU A 233 -21.34 5.58 -5.12
N LYS A 234 -21.81 4.45 -5.60
CA LYS A 234 -22.36 4.31 -6.95
C LYS A 234 -23.66 5.11 -7.14
N ASN A 235 -24.53 5.11 -6.13
CA ASN A 235 -25.90 5.61 -6.27
C ASN A 235 -26.02 7.09 -5.89
N GLU A 236 -25.20 7.57 -4.93
CA GLU A 236 -25.36 8.89 -4.34
C GLU A 236 -24.20 9.85 -4.69
N TYR A 237 -23.02 9.31 -5.07
CA TYR A 237 -21.82 10.06 -5.39
C TYR A 237 -21.29 9.69 -6.77
N SER A 238 -21.92 10.22 -7.82
CA SER A 238 -21.66 9.83 -9.22
C SER A 238 -20.20 9.97 -9.65
N GLU A 239 -19.46 10.92 -9.07
CA GLU A 239 -18.04 11.14 -9.30
C GLU A 239 -17.17 9.95 -8.87
N TYR A 240 -17.65 9.08 -7.97
CA TYR A 240 -16.96 7.87 -7.52
C TYR A 240 -17.51 6.58 -8.11
N SER A 241 -18.51 6.65 -9.02
CA SER A 241 -19.20 5.46 -9.56
C SER A 241 -18.25 4.48 -10.25
N ASP A 242 -17.35 4.97 -11.11
CA ASP A 242 -16.38 4.13 -11.83
C ASP A 242 -15.38 3.49 -10.88
N MET A 243 -14.92 4.25 -9.88
CA MET A 243 -14.05 3.75 -8.81
C MET A 243 -14.77 2.65 -8.01
N ALA A 244 -16.02 2.87 -7.61
CA ALA A 244 -16.80 1.90 -6.85
C ALA A 244 -16.99 0.59 -7.64
N PHE A 245 -17.25 0.68 -8.95
CA PHE A 245 -17.33 -0.48 -9.84
C PHE A 245 -16.01 -1.27 -9.86
N LEU A 246 -14.89 -0.60 -10.09
CA LEU A 246 -13.57 -1.24 -10.17
C LEU A 246 -13.17 -1.88 -8.85
N LEU A 247 -13.39 -1.21 -7.71
CA LEU A 247 -13.10 -1.75 -6.38
C LEU A 247 -13.99 -2.97 -6.07
N LYS A 248 -15.29 -2.91 -6.39
CA LYS A 248 -16.23 -4.03 -6.18
C LYS A 248 -15.83 -5.24 -7.02
N TYR A 249 -15.50 -5.03 -8.29
CA TYR A 249 -15.02 -6.08 -9.18
C TYR A 249 -13.74 -6.72 -8.66
N HIS A 250 -12.76 -5.91 -8.30
CA HIS A 250 -11.46 -6.39 -7.78
C HIS A 250 -11.63 -7.22 -6.50
N MET A 251 -12.35 -6.68 -5.51
CA MET A 251 -12.59 -7.39 -4.24
C MET A 251 -13.36 -8.68 -4.47
N ARG A 252 -14.46 -8.67 -5.25
CA ARG A 252 -15.21 -9.89 -5.54
C ARG A 252 -14.35 -10.95 -6.22
N SER A 253 -13.55 -10.58 -7.21
CA SER A 253 -12.66 -11.53 -7.90
C SER A 253 -11.73 -12.25 -6.93
N ILE A 254 -11.13 -11.53 -5.98
CA ILE A 254 -10.25 -12.12 -4.96
C ILE A 254 -11.04 -13.00 -4.00
N LEU A 255 -12.17 -12.50 -3.48
CA LEU A 255 -12.97 -13.24 -2.50
C LEU A 255 -13.54 -14.53 -3.09
N GLU A 256 -14.06 -14.52 -4.31
CA GLU A 256 -14.55 -15.73 -4.99
C GLU A 256 -13.41 -16.73 -5.25
N THR A 257 -12.23 -16.25 -5.67
CA THR A 257 -11.06 -17.12 -5.83
C THR A 257 -10.69 -17.81 -4.52
N ILE A 258 -10.64 -17.05 -3.41
CA ILE A 258 -10.32 -17.63 -2.09
C ILE A 258 -11.39 -18.64 -1.65
N LYS A 259 -12.68 -18.32 -1.83
CA LYS A 259 -13.79 -19.24 -1.50
C LYS A 259 -13.65 -20.54 -2.29
N CYS A 260 -13.42 -20.48 -3.61
CA CYS A 260 -13.25 -21.66 -4.45
C CYS A 260 -12.07 -22.52 -3.99
N LEU A 261 -10.90 -21.92 -3.73
CA LEU A 261 -9.72 -22.65 -3.27
C LEU A 261 -9.87 -23.25 -1.86
N SER A 262 -10.75 -22.69 -1.03
CA SER A 262 -11.02 -23.19 0.32
C SER A 262 -12.00 -24.37 0.35
N ILE A 263 -12.70 -24.65 -0.75
CA ILE A 263 -13.67 -25.77 -0.87
C ILE A 263 -12.95 -27.10 -1.14
N ASP A 264 -11.79 -27.07 -1.80
CA ASP A 264 -11.05 -28.29 -2.19
C ASP A 264 -10.29 -28.98 -1.02
N ASP A 265 -10.31 -28.39 0.17
CA ASP A 265 -9.72 -28.97 1.41
C ASP A 265 -10.71 -29.92 2.18
N ARG A 266 -11.77 -30.46 1.53
CA ARG A 266 -12.72 -31.41 2.12
C ARG A 266 -12.52 -32.83 1.62
#